data_a39f96c057550a86412eeb458e9a42d7
#
_entry.id   a39f96c057550a86412eeb458e9a42d7
#
_cell.length_a   1.000
_cell.length_b   1.000
_cell.length_c   1.000
_cell.angle_alpha   90.00
_cell.angle_beta   90.00
_cell.angle_gamma   90.00
#
_symmetry.space_group_name_H-M   'P 1'
#
loop_
_entity.id
_entity.type
_entity.pdbx_description
1 polymer ?
#
loop_
_entity_poly.entity_id
_entity_poly.type
_entity_poly.pdbx_seq_one_letter_code
_entity_poly.pdbx_strand_id
1 'polypeptide(L)'
;MLVSEDYTGQMLKGSKPAVVQKIQPVSIHGQVSFDVYYTDPDDSQSQVRIARVGKESIPRDLEVGDRVELHYVVGVVTHISKPAAIP
;
A
#
# COMPACT_ATOMS: atom_id res chain seq x y z
N MET A 1 29.74 7.17 9.04
CA MET A 1 28.95 6.13 9.65
C MET A 1 28.27 5.29 8.60
N LEU A 2 28.66 4.07 8.51
CA LEU A 2 28.14 3.21 7.45
C LEU A 2 26.69 2.85 7.64
N VAL A 3 26.28 2.84 8.90
CA VAL A 3 24.91 2.48 9.20
C VAL A 3 23.93 3.41 8.55
N SER A 4 24.28 4.69 8.44
CA SER A 4 23.34 5.65 7.88
C SER A 4 23.04 5.35 6.41
N GLU A 5 24.01 4.83 5.70
CA GLU A 5 23.80 4.53 4.30
C GLU A 5 22.84 3.37 4.10
N ASP A 6 23.06 2.29 4.85
CA ASP A 6 22.15 1.15 4.80
C ASP A 6 20.78 1.53 5.29
N TYR A 7 20.75 2.32 6.33
CA TYR A 7 19.49 2.77 6.89
C TYR A 7 18.69 3.57 5.89
N THR A 8 19.37 4.46 5.17
CA THR A 8 18.72 5.27 4.16
C THR A 8 18.12 4.39 3.07
N GLY A 9 18.85 3.37 2.62
CA GLY A 9 18.34 2.46 1.63
C GLY A 9 17.09 1.75 2.09
N GLN A 10 17.05 1.34 3.35
CA GLN A 10 15.88 0.65 3.89
C GLN A 10 14.70 1.60 4.03
N MET A 11 14.95 2.87 4.30
CA MET A 11 13.88 3.82 4.43
C MET A 11 13.32 4.28 3.10
N LEU A 12 14.10 4.15 2.04
CA LEU A 12 13.66 4.60 0.73
C LEU A 12 12.67 3.64 0.11
N LYS A 13 12.74 2.37 0.44
CA LYS A 13 11.78 1.41 -0.08
C LYS A 13 11.58 0.28 0.91
N GLY A 14 10.42 -0.32 0.84
CA GLY A 14 10.09 -1.41 1.72
C GLY A 14 8.66 -1.83 1.52
N SER A 15 8.17 -2.62 2.46
CA SER A 15 6.79 -3.05 2.45
C SER A 15 6.28 -3.13 3.88
N LYS A 16 4.97 -3.05 4.01
CA LYS A 16 4.32 -3.17 5.32
C LYS A 16 2.91 -3.69 5.14
N PRO A 17 2.36 -4.37 6.14
CA PRO A 17 1.00 -4.87 6.06
C PRO A 17 -0.01 -3.75 6.27
N ALA A 18 -1.19 -3.93 5.72
CA ALA A 18 -2.29 -3.00 5.88
C ALA A 18 -3.61 -3.73 5.71
N VAL A 19 -4.68 -3.14 6.22
CA VAL A 19 -6.04 -3.65 6.03
C VAL A 19 -6.81 -2.61 5.24
N VAL A 20 -7.42 -3.05 4.16
CA VAL A 20 -8.16 -2.16 3.27
C VAL A 20 -9.47 -1.76 3.90
N GLN A 21 -9.72 -0.46 3.99
CA GLN A 21 -10.94 0.07 4.57
C GLN A 21 -11.91 0.57 3.50
N LYS A 22 -11.40 1.05 2.39
CA LYS A 22 -12.23 1.59 1.32
C LYS A 22 -11.43 1.63 0.04
N ILE A 23 -12.09 1.42 -1.09
CA ILE A 23 -11.46 1.50 -2.40
C ILE A 23 -12.32 2.43 -3.24
N GLN A 24 -11.70 3.46 -3.79
CA GLN A 24 -12.43 4.44 -4.60
C GLN A 24 -11.71 4.67 -5.91
N PRO A 25 -12.38 4.39 -7.04
CA PRO A 25 -11.77 4.69 -8.34
C PRO A 25 -11.72 6.19 -8.57
N VAL A 26 -10.65 6.62 -9.20
CA VAL A 26 -10.42 8.02 -9.52
C VAL A 26 -9.96 8.10 -10.97
N SER A 27 -10.60 8.94 -11.76
CA SER A 27 -10.19 9.14 -13.14
C SER A 27 -9.41 10.45 -13.24
N ILE A 28 -8.17 10.34 -13.71
CA ILE A 28 -7.30 11.51 -13.88
C ILE A 28 -6.81 11.49 -15.31
N HIS A 29 -7.12 12.52 -16.07
CA HIS A 29 -6.67 12.64 -17.46
C HIS A 29 -7.01 11.38 -18.27
N GLY A 30 -8.19 10.80 -18.03
CA GLY A 30 -8.61 9.62 -18.77
C GLY A 30 -8.02 8.31 -18.29
N GLN A 31 -7.20 8.35 -17.25
CA GLN A 31 -6.62 7.13 -16.68
C GLN A 31 -7.25 6.85 -15.33
N VAL A 32 -7.51 5.57 -15.08
CA VAL A 32 -8.14 5.14 -13.85
C VAL A 32 -7.07 4.77 -12.84
N SER A 33 -7.17 5.40 -11.69
CA SER A 33 -6.38 5.04 -10.51
C SER A 33 -7.34 4.69 -9.38
N PHE A 34 -6.80 4.21 -8.27
CA PHE A 34 -7.61 3.88 -7.12
C PHE A 34 -7.03 4.54 -5.88
N ASP A 35 -7.90 5.16 -5.11
CA ASP A 35 -7.56 5.60 -3.77
C ASP A 35 -7.92 4.46 -2.83
N VAL A 36 -6.91 3.87 -2.23
CA VAL A 36 -7.08 2.76 -1.31
C VAL A 36 -6.88 3.30 0.10
N TYR A 37 -7.94 3.24 0.87
CA TYR A 37 -7.93 3.67 2.28
C TYR A 37 -7.54 2.46 3.12
N TYR A 38 -6.59 2.64 4.00
CA TYR A 38 -6.06 1.51 4.76
C TYR A 38 -5.66 1.91 6.17
N THR A 39 -5.58 0.92 7.02
CA THR A 39 -5.10 1.08 8.38
C THR A 39 -4.00 0.06 8.65
N ASP A 40 -3.25 0.30 9.71
CA ASP A 40 -2.20 -0.61 10.16
C ASP A 40 -2.87 -1.72 10.99
N PRO A 41 -2.71 -2.99 10.61
CA PRO A 41 -3.37 -4.07 11.35
C PRO A 41 -2.83 -4.27 12.75
N ASP A 42 -1.62 -3.78 13.02
CA ASP A 42 -1.00 -3.96 14.33
C ASP A 42 -1.24 -2.77 15.25
N ASP A 43 -2.00 -1.79 14.80
CA ASP A 43 -2.25 -0.58 15.58
C ASP A 43 -3.72 -0.24 15.50
N SER A 44 -4.47 -0.61 16.54
CA SER A 44 -5.90 -0.37 16.56
C SER A 44 -6.24 1.11 16.63
N GLN A 45 -5.26 1.95 16.96
CA GLN A 45 -5.44 3.39 16.98
C GLN A 45 -4.97 4.03 15.68
N SER A 46 -4.60 3.23 14.70
CA SER A 46 -4.07 3.73 13.45
C SER A 46 -5.11 4.61 12.75
N GLN A 47 -4.64 5.73 12.23
CA GLN A 47 -5.47 6.57 11.39
C GLN A 47 -5.60 5.95 10.02
N VAL A 48 -6.75 6.22 9.40
CA VAL A 48 -6.95 5.79 8.01
C VAL A 48 -6.06 6.65 7.12
N ARG A 49 -5.30 5.99 6.26
CA ARG A 49 -4.43 6.64 5.29
C ARG A 49 -4.89 6.28 3.90
N ILE A 50 -4.44 7.05 2.93
CA ILE A 50 -4.86 6.87 1.55
C ILE A 50 -3.62 6.67 0.68
N ALA A 51 -3.66 5.65 -0.16
CA ALA A 51 -2.65 5.41 -1.17
C ALA A 51 -3.30 5.46 -2.53
N ARG A 52 -2.78 6.28 -3.43
CA ARG A 52 -3.28 6.35 -4.80
C ARG A 52 -2.36 5.53 -5.69
N VAL A 53 -2.92 4.51 -6.33
CA VAL A 53 -2.16 3.60 -7.18
C VAL A 53 -2.92 3.36 -8.46
N GLY A 54 -2.18 3.07 -9.53
CA GLY A 54 -2.79 2.73 -10.80
C GLY A 54 -3.44 1.36 -10.74
N LYS A 55 -4.36 1.12 -11.67
CA LYS A 55 -5.10 -0.13 -11.66
C LYS A 55 -4.20 -1.34 -11.88
N GLU A 56 -3.06 -1.14 -12.52
CA GLU A 56 -2.14 -2.25 -12.77
C GLU A 56 -1.26 -2.56 -11.56
N SER A 57 -1.35 -1.74 -10.52
CA SER A 57 -0.52 -1.88 -9.34
C SER A 57 -1.28 -2.40 -8.13
N ILE A 58 -2.51 -2.89 -8.34
CA ILE A 58 -3.30 -3.49 -7.26
C ILE A 58 -3.85 -4.82 -7.76
N PRO A 59 -4.20 -5.73 -6.83
CA PRO A 59 -4.85 -6.98 -7.23
C PRO A 59 -6.22 -6.70 -7.84
N ARG A 60 -6.60 -7.48 -8.83
CA ARG A 60 -7.90 -7.34 -9.47
C ARG A 60 -9.05 -7.63 -8.53
N ASP A 61 -8.81 -8.53 -7.59
CA ASP A 61 -9.85 -8.97 -6.67
C ASP A 61 -9.71 -8.31 -5.31
N LEU A 62 -9.13 -7.12 -5.27
CA LEU A 62 -8.98 -6.39 -4.01
C LEU A 62 -10.34 -5.99 -3.47
N GLU A 63 -10.56 -6.24 -2.17
CA GLU A 63 -11.82 -5.95 -1.52
C GLU A 63 -11.58 -5.29 -0.18
N VAL A 64 -12.58 -4.56 0.28
CA VAL A 64 -12.58 -3.98 1.62
C VAL A 64 -12.48 -5.12 2.63
N GLY A 65 -11.63 -4.92 3.63
CA GLY A 65 -11.35 -5.95 4.64
C GLY A 65 -10.16 -6.80 4.32
N ASP A 66 -9.66 -6.75 3.09
CA ASP A 66 -8.49 -7.54 2.72
C ASP A 66 -7.26 -7.08 3.47
N ARG A 67 -6.45 -8.06 3.86
CA ARG A 67 -5.12 -7.79 4.39
C ARG A 67 -4.16 -7.82 3.23
N VAL A 68 -3.39 -6.75 3.10
CA VAL A 68 -2.52 -6.57 1.94
C VAL A 68 -1.13 -6.18 2.39
N GLU A 69 -0.22 -6.22 1.44
CA GLU A 69 1.14 -5.73 1.62
C GLU A 69 1.30 -4.48 0.75
N LEU A 70 1.62 -3.37 1.38
CA LEU A 70 1.90 -2.14 0.68
C LEU A 70 3.40 -2.06 0.38
N HIS A 71 3.73 -1.81 -0.87
CA HIS A 71 5.12 -1.63 -1.28
C HIS A 71 5.33 -0.16 -1.56
N TYR A 72 6.38 0.42 -1.00
CA TYR A 72 6.61 1.85 -1.12
C TYR A 72 8.05 2.15 -1.49
N VAL A 73 8.21 3.27 -2.16
CA VAL A 73 9.52 3.82 -2.52
C VAL A 73 9.49 5.29 -2.11
N VAL A 74 10.47 5.69 -1.30
CA VAL A 74 10.60 7.08 -0.83
C VAL A 74 9.30 7.57 -0.21
N GLY A 75 8.67 6.71 0.60
CA GLY A 75 7.45 7.08 1.31
C GLY A 75 6.19 7.09 0.48
N VAL A 76 6.26 6.73 -0.79
CA VAL A 76 5.10 6.69 -1.68
C VAL A 76 4.75 5.25 -1.97
N VAL A 77 3.50 4.88 -1.75
CA VAL A 77 3.03 3.54 -2.07
C VAL A 77 2.96 3.41 -3.59
N THR A 78 3.69 2.44 -4.12
CA THR A 78 3.76 2.22 -5.56
C THR A 78 3.00 0.97 -6.00
N HIS A 79 2.69 0.08 -5.08
CA HIS A 79 2.17 -1.23 -5.45
C HIS A 79 1.50 -1.85 -4.23
N ILE A 80 0.39 -2.54 -4.45
CA ILE A 80 -0.31 -3.26 -3.40
C ILE A 80 -0.45 -4.70 -3.85
N SER A 81 -0.12 -5.65 -2.98
CA SER A 81 -0.26 -7.06 -3.29
C SER A 81 -0.95 -7.75 -2.13
N LYS A 82 -1.58 -8.88 -2.42
CA LYS A 82 -2.12 -9.73 -1.38
C LYS A 82 -1.04 -10.70 -0.94
N PRO A 83 -1.00 -11.03 0.34
CA PRO A 83 -0.07 -12.07 0.79
C PRO A 83 -0.38 -13.36 0.06
N ALA A 84 0.64 -14.16 -0.18
CA ALA A 84 0.44 -15.45 -0.84
C ALA A 84 -0.53 -16.28 0.00
N ALA A 85 -1.51 -16.86 -0.69
CA ALA A 85 -2.45 -17.74 -0.03
C ALA A 85 -1.71 -18.97 0.46
N ILE A 86 -2.05 -19.39 1.65
CA ILE A 86 -1.45 -20.58 2.21
C ILE A 86 -2.46 -21.70 2.10
N PRO A 87 -2.14 -22.70 1.29
CA PRO A 87 -3.08 -23.79 1.10
C PRO A 87 -3.33 -24.57 2.37
#